data_09a7c5064015b8da3051624cbb9009fe
#
_entry.id   09a7c5064015b8da3051624cbb9009fe
#
_cell.length_a   1.000
_cell.length_b   1.000
_cell.length_c   1.000
_cell.angle_alpha   90.00
_cell.angle_beta   90.00
_cell.angle_gamma   90.00
#
_symmetry.space_group_name_H-M   'P 1'
#
loop_
_entity.id
_entity.type
_entity.pdbx_description
1 polymer ?
#
loop_
_entity_poly.entity_id
_entity_poly.type
_entity_poly.pdbx_seq_one_letter_code
_entity_poly.pdbx_strand_id
1 'polypeptide(L)'
;MTECSEKGREARSLFEQGYNCAQSVLLAYASECGLSRETALRLSSPFGGGMGRLREVCGAVSGMLMAAGLLYGYSDPKDAAAKRETYRLTQELARRFREENGSIVCRELLGGQGRDSSPVPSERTEAYYKKRPCPELVECAANILDQYRRETSATDR
;
A
#
# COMPACT_ATOMS: atom_id res chain seq x y z
N MET A 1 -3.08 14.22 -10.15
CA MET A 1 -2.09 13.14 -10.11
C MET A 1 -1.09 13.39 -8.98
N THR A 2 -0.83 12.39 -8.16
CA THR A 2 0.10 12.51 -7.03
C THR A 2 1.54 12.61 -7.53
N GLU A 3 2.31 13.51 -6.94
CA GLU A 3 3.70 13.71 -7.33
C GLU A 3 4.57 12.49 -7.00
N CYS A 4 5.54 12.20 -7.87
CA CYS A 4 6.52 11.15 -7.64
C CYS A 4 7.43 11.54 -6.47
N SER A 5 7.53 10.68 -5.47
CA SER A 5 8.35 10.89 -4.28
C SER A 5 9.50 9.88 -4.17
N GLU A 6 10.44 10.16 -3.28
CA GLU A 6 11.50 9.21 -2.95
C GLU A 6 10.91 7.90 -2.41
N LYS A 7 9.88 8.00 -1.55
CA LYS A 7 9.17 6.83 -1.01
C LYS A 7 8.49 6.00 -2.10
N GLY A 8 7.90 6.66 -3.08
CA GLY A 8 7.32 5.96 -4.24
C GLY A 8 8.36 5.20 -5.04
N ARG A 9 9.48 5.83 -5.35
CA ARG A 9 10.57 5.16 -6.07
C ARG A 9 11.16 4.00 -5.29
N GLU A 10 11.33 4.16 -3.97
CA GLU A 10 11.82 3.10 -3.08
C GLU A 10 10.85 1.91 -3.07
N ALA A 11 9.56 2.15 -2.89
CA ALA A 11 8.55 1.09 -2.89
C ALA A 11 8.51 0.34 -4.22
N ARG A 12 8.56 1.06 -5.34
CA ARG A 12 8.63 0.45 -6.68
C ARG A 12 9.87 -0.42 -6.82
N SER A 13 11.02 0.08 -6.42
CA SER A 13 12.29 -0.66 -6.48
C SER A 13 12.21 -1.96 -5.66
N LEU A 14 11.62 -1.92 -4.48
CA LEU A 14 11.42 -3.10 -3.63
C LEU A 14 10.51 -4.12 -4.31
N PHE A 15 9.44 -3.67 -4.95
CA PHE A 15 8.56 -4.56 -5.71
C PHE A 15 9.32 -5.25 -6.87
N GLU A 16 10.13 -4.51 -7.57
CA GLU A 16 10.95 -5.04 -8.68
C GLU A 16 12.04 -6.00 -8.19
N GLN A 17 12.45 -5.91 -6.92
CA GLN A 17 13.36 -6.87 -6.28
C GLN A 17 12.68 -8.16 -5.85
N GLY A 18 11.36 -8.28 -5.98
CA GLY A 18 10.62 -9.51 -5.70
C GLY A 18 9.70 -9.49 -4.48
N TYR A 19 9.70 -8.40 -3.70
CA TYR A 19 8.75 -8.26 -2.58
C TYR A 19 7.33 -8.07 -3.12
N ASN A 20 6.32 -8.51 -2.36
CA ASN A 20 4.94 -8.31 -2.81
C ASN A 20 4.48 -6.86 -2.62
N CYS A 21 3.28 -6.54 -3.11
CA CYS A 21 2.75 -5.18 -3.11
C CYS A 21 2.72 -4.57 -1.70
N ALA A 22 2.20 -5.31 -0.72
CA ALA A 22 2.06 -4.83 0.65
C ALA A 22 3.43 -4.68 1.33
N GLN A 23 4.31 -5.66 1.15
CA GLN A 23 5.67 -5.62 1.68
C GLN A 23 6.44 -4.41 1.14
N SER A 24 6.33 -4.15 -0.13
CA SER A 24 7.07 -3.06 -0.79
C SER A 24 6.69 -1.69 -0.23
N VAL A 25 5.40 -1.44 -0.03
CA VAL A 25 4.95 -0.16 0.52
C VAL A 25 5.30 -0.04 2.00
N LEU A 26 4.99 -1.05 2.82
CA LEU A 26 5.27 -0.97 4.25
C LEU A 26 6.78 -0.88 4.52
N LEU A 27 7.60 -1.65 3.82
CA LEU A 27 9.05 -1.63 4.01
C LEU A 27 9.65 -0.26 3.69
N ALA A 28 9.13 0.45 2.67
CA ALA A 28 9.58 1.80 2.34
C ALA A 28 9.38 2.78 3.52
N TYR A 29 8.42 2.51 4.39
CA TYR A 29 8.13 3.33 5.57
C TYR A 29 8.58 2.71 6.89
N ALA A 30 9.24 1.56 6.88
CA ALA A 30 9.55 0.80 8.09
C ALA A 30 10.35 1.62 9.12
N SER A 31 11.34 2.39 8.65
CA SER A 31 12.17 3.23 9.52
C SER A 31 11.33 4.28 10.24
N GLU A 32 10.49 5.01 9.52
CA GLU A 32 9.62 6.05 10.08
C GLU A 32 8.56 5.46 11.02
N CYS A 33 8.17 4.21 10.78
CA CYS A 33 7.19 3.50 11.60
C CYS A 33 7.81 2.81 12.82
N GLY A 34 9.13 2.85 12.96
CA GLY A 34 9.82 2.17 14.06
C GLY A 34 9.82 0.66 13.95
N LEU A 35 9.67 0.11 12.75
CA LEU A 35 9.69 -1.33 12.50
C LEU A 35 11.05 -1.78 12.00
N SER A 36 11.50 -2.97 12.48
CA SER A 36 12.61 -3.65 11.84
C SER A 36 12.20 -4.13 10.44
N ARG A 37 13.18 -4.30 9.57
CA ARG A 37 12.96 -4.82 8.22
C ARG A 37 12.20 -6.16 8.25
N GLU A 38 12.65 -7.09 9.10
CA GLU A 38 12.03 -8.41 9.22
C GLU A 38 10.57 -8.32 9.70
N THR A 39 10.29 -7.50 10.71
CA THR A 39 8.92 -7.33 11.23
C THR A 39 8.01 -6.74 10.16
N ALA A 40 8.45 -5.71 9.46
CA ALA A 40 7.68 -5.11 8.38
C ALA A 40 7.34 -6.13 7.29
N LEU A 41 8.33 -6.92 6.87
CA LEU A 41 8.15 -7.93 5.82
C LEU A 41 7.20 -9.06 6.25
N ARG A 42 7.36 -9.56 7.47
CA ARG A 42 6.51 -10.64 7.98
C ARG A 42 5.06 -10.19 8.19
N LEU A 43 4.87 -9.02 8.78
CA LEU A 43 3.54 -8.45 9.04
C LEU A 43 2.74 -8.28 7.75
N SER A 44 3.36 -7.77 6.71
CA SER A 44 2.69 -7.47 5.44
C SER A 44 2.65 -8.67 4.47
N SER A 45 3.40 -9.73 4.74
CA SER A 45 3.53 -10.87 3.81
C SER A 45 2.20 -11.50 3.38
N PRO A 46 1.15 -11.64 4.23
CA PRO A 46 -0.11 -12.24 3.81
C PRO A 46 -0.95 -11.36 2.89
N PHE A 47 -0.62 -10.08 2.74
CA PHE A 47 -1.48 -9.10 2.07
C PHE A 47 -1.15 -8.89 0.59
N GLY A 48 -0.08 -9.50 0.09
CA GLY A 48 0.22 -9.49 -1.34
C GLY A 48 -0.85 -10.18 -2.17
N GLY A 49 -1.08 -9.68 -3.39
CA GLY A 49 -2.08 -10.27 -4.28
C GLY A 49 -3.53 -10.07 -3.83
N GLY A 50 -3.79 -9.02 -3.09
CA GLY A 50 -5.14 -8.73 -2.57
C GLY A 50 -5.57 -9.71 -1.49
N MET A 51 -4.77 -9.85 -0.44
CA MET A 51 -4.89 -10.84 0.64
C MET A 51 -4.60 -12.27 0.17
N GLY A 52 -3.31 -12.58 0.06
CA GLY A 52 -2.88 -13.95 -0.27
C GLY A 52 -3.44 -14.47 -1.58
N ARG A 53 -3.59 -13.60 -2.57
CA ARG A 53 -4.14 -13.87 -3.90
C ARG A 53 -5.66 -14.13 -3.93
N LEU A 54 -6.37 -13.78 -2.88
CA LEU A 54 -7.83 -13.77 -2.89
C LEU A 54 -8.40 -12.65 -3.78
N ARG A 55 -7.55 -11.75 -4.24
CA ARG A 55 -7.90 -10.64 -5.15
C ARG A 55 -8.90 -9.65 -4.55
N GLU A 56 -8.86 -9.48 -3.24
CA GLU A 56 -9.62 -8.47 -2.51
C GLU A 56 -8.89 -7.11 -2.55
N VAL A 57 -8.74 -6.39 -1.45
CA VAL A 57 -8.10 -5.09 -1.45
C VAL A 57 -6.65 -5.19 -1.95
N CYS A 58 -6.26 -4.30 -2.86
CA CYS A 58 -4.91 -4.21 -3.39
C CYS A 58 -3.87 -4.16 -2.28
N GLY A 59 -2.83 -5.01 -2.38
CA GLY A 59 -1.76 -5.07 -1.38
C GLY A 59 -1.03 -3.75 -1.18
N ALA A 60 -0.91 -2.94 -2.23
CA ALA A 60 -0.33 -1.60 -2.13
C ALA A 60 -1.17 -0.70 -1.20
N VAL A 61 -2.49 -0.78 -1.28
CA VAL A 61 -3.40 -0.06 -0.39
C VAL A 61 -3.26 -0.58 1.04
N SER A 62 -3.25 -1.90 1.24
CA SER A 62 -3.07 -2.49 2.56
C SER A 62 -1.75 -2.06 3.21
N GLY A 63 -0.65 -2.10 2.46
CA GLY A 63 0.65 -1.64 2.95
C GLY A 63 0.66 -0.16 3.32
N MET A 64 0.05 0.67 2.49
CA MET A 64 -0.13 2.11 2.75
C MET A 64 -0.91 2.34 4.06
N LEU A 65 -2.00 1.60 4.27
CA LEU A 65 -2.83 1.74 5.48
C LEU A 65 -2.13 1.21 6.73
N MET A 66 -1.31 0.17 6.62
CA MET A 66 -0.48 -0.30 7.73
C MET A 66 0.50 0.79 8.17
N ALA A 67 1.20 1.40 7.23
CA ALA A 67 2.12 2.50 7.52
C ALA A 67 1.37 3.70 8.11
N ALA A 68 0.24 4.07 7.54
CA ALA A 68 -0.59 5.15 8.05
C ALA A 68 -1.08 4.87 9.48
N GLY A 69 -1.45 3.63 9.78
CA GLY A 69 -1.86 3.21 11.12
C GLY A 69 -0.75 3.35 12.15
N LEU A 70 0.49 3.01 11.77
CA LEU A 70 1.64 3.16 12.66
C LEU A 70 2.01 4.63 12.88
N LEU A 71 1.81 5.48 11.88
CA LEU A 71 2.13 6.91 11.97
C LEU A 71 1.04 7.73 12.65
N TYR A 72 -0.23 7.40 12.45
CA TYR A 72 -1.38 8.23 12.83
C TYR A 72 -2.49 7.48 13.56
N GLY A 73 -2.38 6.16 13.70
CA GLY A 73 -3.44 5.32 14.25
C GLY A 73 -3.64 5.48 15.76
N TYR A 74 -4.64 4.78 16.27
CA TYR A 74 -4.99 4.79 17.69
C TYR A 74 -4.73 3.42 18.32
N SER A 75 -4.58 3.39 19.65
CA SER A 75 -4.41 2.16 20.42
C SER A 75 -5.40 2.02 21.58
N ASP A 76 -5.98 3.13 22.06
CA ASP A 76 -6.96 3.10 23.16
C ASP A 76 -8.35 2.81 22.61
N PRO A 77 -8.98 1.65 22.95
CA PRO A 77 -10.31 1.30 22.45
C PRO A 77 -11.41 2.24 22.93
N LYS A 78 -11.14 3.02 23.97
CA LYS A 78 -12.10 3.99 24.55
C LYS A 78 -12.02 5.36 23.87
N ASP A 79 -10.98 5.63 23.09
CA ASP A 79 -10.83 6.89 22.38
C ASP A 79 -11.62 6.88 21.07
N ALA A 80 -12.93 7.18 21.19
CA ALA A 80 -13.84 7.19 20.06
C ALA A 80 -13.48 8.24 19.01
N ALA A 81 -12.92 9.37 19.44
CA ALA A 81 -12.50 10.43 18.52
C ALA A 81 -11.32 10.00 17.68
N ALA A 82 -10.29 9.39 18.28
CA ALA A 82 -9.12 8.88 17.57
C ALA A 82 -9.50 7.74 16.61
N LYS A 83 -10.39 6.86 17.02
CA LYS A 83 -10.90 5.79 16.15
C LYS A 83 -11.60 6.35 14.92
N ARG A 84 -12.46 7.33 15.08
CA ARG A 84 -13.16 8.00 13.99
C ARG A 84 -12.16 8.68 13.04
N GLU A 85 -11.16 9.35 13.57
CA GLU A 85 -10.14 10.01 12.77
C GLU A 85 -9.31 9.00 11.96
N THR A 86 -8.97 7.85 12.56
CA THR A 86 -8.27 6.77 11.85
C THR A 86 -9.11 6.24 10.68
N TYR A 87 -10.41 6.05 10.89
CA TYR A 87 -11.30 5.58 9.82
C TYR A 87 -11.49 6.64 8.73
N ARG A 88 -11.57 7.92 9.11
CA ARG A 88 -11.61 9.03 8.15
C ARG A 88 -10.35 9.05 7.28
N LEU A 89 -9.18 8.92 7.90
CA LEU A 89 -7.91 8.86 7.18
C LEU A 89 -7.86 7.66 6.24
N THR A 90 -8.29 6.50 6.70
CA THR A 90 -8.36 5.29 5.87
C THR A 90 -9.19 5.54 4.60
N GLN A 91 -10.37 6.12 4.77
CA GLN A 91 -11.26 6.44 3.65
C GLN A 91 -10.66 7.49 2.71
N GLU A 92 -9.99 8.49 3.25
CA GLU A 92 -9.33 9.54 2.45
C GLU A 92 -8.18 8.96 1.60
N LEU A 93 -7.30 8.17 2.19
CA LEU A 93 -6.19 7.56 1.45
C LEU A 93 -6.71 6.58 0.38
N ALA A 94 -7.71 5.78 0.72
CA ALA A 94 -8.36 4.87 -0.23
C ALA A 94 -9.03 5.64 -1.38
N ARG A 95 -9.68 6.77 -1.07
CA ARG A 95 -10.32 7.64 -2.07
C ARG A 95 -9.28 8.18 -3.05
N ARG A 96 -8.16 8.71 -2.55
CA ARG A 96 -7.06 9.22 -3.40
C ARG A 96 -6.54 8.14 -4.35
N PHE A 97 -6.32 6.95 -3.82
CA PHE A 97 -5.86 5.82 -4.63
C PHE A 97 -6.89 5.42 -5.70
N ARG A 98 -8.16 5.35 -5.33
CA ARG A 98 -9.25 5.01 -6.26
C ARG A 98 -9.39 6.05 -7.37
N GLU A 99 -9.27 7.33 -7.05
CA GLU A 99 -9.36 8.40 -8.05
C GLU A 99 -8.27 8.31 -9.11
N GLU A 100 -7.06 7.93 -8.72
CA GLU A 100 -5.94 7.78 -9.67
C GLU A 100 -6.00 6.47 -10.46
N ASN A 101 -6.52 5.40 -9.87
CA ASN A 101 -6.39 4.05 -10.43
C ASN A 101 -7.73 3.38 -10.79
N GLY A 102 -8.85 3.97 -10.42
CA GLY A 102 -10.20 3.47 -10.74
C GLY A 102 -10.81 2.54 -9.70
N SER A 103 -10.00 1.91 -8.84
CA SER A 103 -10.44 0.96 -7.82
C SER A 103 -9.40 0.80 -6.72
N ILE A 104 -9.78 0.19 -5.60
CA ILE A 104 -8.85 -0.31 -4.58
C ILE A 104 -8.83 -1.84 -4.55
N VAL A 105 -9.61 -2.50 -5.40
CA VAL A 105 -9.80 -3.96 -5.40
C VAL A 105 -8.86 -4.61 -6.40
N CYS A 106 -8.06 -5.57 -5.92
CA CYS A 106 -7.03 -6.23 -6.73
C CYS A 106 -7.58 -6.82 -8.03
N ARG A 107 -8.68 -7.58 -7.98
CA ARG A 107 -9.25 -8.20 -9.18
C ARG A 107 -9.73 -7.19 -10.23
N GLU A 108 -10.20 -6.03 -9.78
CA GLU A 108 -10.63 -4.95 -10.68
C GLU A 108 -9.43 -4.26 -11.31
N LEU A 109 -8.40 -3.99 -10.51
CA LEU A 109 -7.16 -3.36 -10.99
C LEU A 109 -6.40 -4.25 -11.98
N LEU A 110 -6.41 -5.56 -11.77
CA LEU A 110 -5.73 -6.51 -12.65
C LEU A 110 -6.54 -6.90 -13.88
N GLY A 111 -7.85 -6.63 -13.90
CA GLY A 111 -8.73 -7.04 -15.00
C GLY A 111 -8.68 -8.55 -15.21
N GLY A 112 -8.43 -9.02 -16.45
CA GLY A 112 -8.34 -10.44 -16.76
C GLY A 112 -7.27 -11.22 -15.99
N GLN A 113 -6.22 -10.53 -15.52
CA GLN A 113 -5.14 -11.13 -14.72
C GLN A 113 -5.56 -11.38 -13.26
N GLY A 114 -6.66 -10.81 -12.82
CA GLY A 114 -7.19 -10.95 -11.46
C GLY A 114 -8.07 -12.19 -11.22
N ARG A 115 -8.20 -13.09 -12.19
CA ARG A 115 -9.03 -14.28 -12.08
C ARG A 115 -8.36 -15.43 -11.33
N ASP A 116 -7.04 -15.50 -11.39
CA ASP A 116 -6.28 -16.57 -10.72
C ASP A 116 -6.10 -16.26 -9.25
N SER A 117 -6.80 -17.01 -8.39
CA SER A 117 -6.72 -16.93 -6.95
C SER A 117 -6.02 -18.13 -6.31
N SER A 118 -5.32 -18.96 -7.10
CA SER A 118 -4.53 -20.04 -6.54
C SER A 118 -3.42 -19.48 -5.63
N PRO A 119 -2.99 -20.23 -4.58
CA PRO A 119 -1.95 -19.72 -3.68
C PRO A 119 -0.54 -19.71 -4.29
N VAL A 120 -0.38 -20.21 -5.51
CA VAL A 120 0.92 -20.26 -6.18
C VAL A 120 1.27 -18.88 -6.75
N PRO A 121 2.37 -18.24 -6.28
CA PRO A 121 2.77 -16.93 -6.79
C PRO A 121 3.09 -16.98 -8.28
N SER A 122 2.79 -15.89 -8.99
CA SER A 122 3.15 -15.75 -10.40
C SER A 122 4.65 -15.45 -10.52
N GLU A 123 5.29 -16.05 -11.54
CA GLU A 123 6.68 -15.72 -11.86
C GLU A 123 6.80 -14.26 -12.32
N ARG A 124 7.85 -13.59 -11.84
CA ARG A 124 8.18 -12.20 -12.18
C ARG A 124 8.93 -12.13 -13.50
N THR A 125 8.25 -12.47 -14.61
CA THR A 125 8.79 -12.43 -15.99
C THR A 125 8.55 -11.06 -16.62
N GLU A 126 9.20 -10.81 -17.78
CA GLU A 126 8.90 -9.62 -18.60
C GLU A 126 7.41 -9.52 -18.93
N ALA A 127 6.80 -10.64 -19.28
CA ALA A 127 5.36 -10.70 -19.60
C ALA A 127 4.50 -10.31 -18.39
N TYR A 128 4.90 -10.70 -17.18
CA TYR A 128 4.24 -10.29 -15.95
C TYR A 128 4.23 -8.76 -15.80
N TYR A 129 5.39 -8.11 -15.92
CA TYR A 129 5.51 -6.66 -15.76
C TYR A 129 4.80 -5.88 -16.87
N LYS A 130 4.74 -6.42 -18.09
CA LYS A 130 3.99 -5.79 -19.20
C LYS A 130 2.49 -5.82 -18.99
N LYS A 131 1.96 -6.87 -18.37
CA LYS A 131 0.51 -7.11 -18.22
C LYS A 131 -0.08 -6.57 -16.92
N ARG A 132 0.73 -6.33 -15.90
CA ARG A 132 0.25 -5.94 -14.57
C ARG A 132 0.70 -4.54 -14.20
N PRO A 133 -0.22 -3.71 -13.68
CA PRO A 133 0.10 -2.36 -13.24
C PRO A 133 0.71 -2.31 -11.82
N CYS A 134 1.07 -3.45 -11.23
CA CYS A 134 1.49 -3.53 -9.84
C CYS A 134 2.66 -2.61 -9.47
N PRO A 135 3.73 -2.48 -10.28
CA PRO A 135 4.81 -1.53 -9.94
C PRO A 135 4.30 -0.09 -9.80
N GLU A 136 3.44 0.35 -10.71
CA GLU A 136 2.85 1.69 -10.71
C GLU A 136 1.89 1.87 -9.53
N LEU A 137 1.11 0.85 -9.18
CA LEU A 137 0.19 0.88 -8.03
C LEU A 137 0.95 0.99 -6.71
N VAL A 138 2.04 0.26 -6.56
CA VAL A 138 2.91 0.31 -5.38
C VAL A 138 3.53 1.69 -5.24
N GLU A 139 4.08 2.23 -6.31
CA GLU A 139 4.63 3.59 -6.35
C GLU A 139 3.56 4.62 -5.98
N CYS A 140 2.38 4.53 -6.58
CA CYS A 140 1.26 5.43 -6.33
C CYS A 140 0.83 5.45 -4.86
N ALA A 141 0.66 4.28 -4.25
CA ALA A 141 0.28 4.18 -2.84
C ALA A 141 1.30 4.85 -1.92
N ALA A 142 2.58 4.59 -2.15
CA ALA A 142 3.65 5.21 -1.37
C ALA A 142 3.70 6.74 -1.57
N ASN A 143 3.51 7.21 -2.80
CA ASN A 143 3.43 8.64 -3.12
C ASN A 143 2.26 9.32 -2.41
N ILE A 144 1.09 8.69 -2.38
CA ILE A 144 -0.11 9.23 -1.73
C ILE A 144 0.14 9.45 -0.24
N LEU A 145 0.72 8.47 0.44
CA LEU A 145 1.02 8.60 1.87
C LEU A 145 2.07 9.69 2.12
N ASP A 146 3.10 9.76 1.29
CA ASP A 146 4.13 10.79 1.43
C ASP A 146 3.56 12.19 1.22
N GLN A 147 2.70 12.38 0.24
CA GLN A 147 2.02 13.65 0.01
C GLN A 147 1.14 14.03 1.21
N TYR A 148 0.37 13.08 1.75
CA TYR A 148 -0.44 13.31 2.94
C TYR A 148 0.42 13.77 4.14
N ARG A 149 1.56 13.12 4.34
CA ARG A 149 2.50 13.47 5.42
C ARG A 149 3.02 14.91 5.26
N ARG A 150 3.38 15.30 4.04
CA ARG A 150 3.85 16.67 3.75
C ARG A 150 2.76 17.70 3.98
N GLU A 151 1.52 17.42 3.57
CA GLU A 151 0.37 18.29 3.78
C GLU A 151 0.09 18.50 5.27
N THR A 152 0.09 17.45 6.07
CA THR A 152 -0.16 17.53 7.51
C THR A 152 0.98 18.24 8.26
N SER A 153 2.23 17.99 7.91
CA SER A 153 3.38 18.66 8.50
C SER A 153 3.39 20.17 8.21
N ALA A 154 2.90 20.58 7.04
CA ALA A 154 2.80 22.00 6.67
C ALA A 154 1.69 22.72 7.46
N THR A 155 0.62 22.00 7.84
CA THR A 155 -0.51 22.57 8.61
C THR A 155 -0.16 22.76 10.09
N ASP A 156 0.75 21.95 10.65
CA ASP A 156 1.19 22.01 12.04
C ASP A 156 2.23 23.12 12.30
N ARG A 157 2.58 23.90 11.29
CA ARG A 157 3.48 25.07 11.38
C ARG A 157 2.66 26.36 11.32
#